data_3e569c7366b224ddae71f04740925c1b
#
_entry.id   3e569c7366b224ddae71f04740925c1b
#
_cell.length_a   1.000
_cell.length_b   1.000
_cell.length_c   1.000
_cell.angle_alpha   90.00
_cell.angle_beta   90.00
_cell.angle_gamma   90.00
#
_symmetry.space_group_name_H-M   'P 1'
#
loop_
_entity.id
_entity.type
_entity.pdbx_description
1 polymer ?
#
loop_
_entity_poly.entity_id
_entity_poly.type
_entity_poly.pdbx_seq_one_letter_code
_entity_poly.pdbx_strand_id
1 'polypeptide(L)'
;MHLFIYGPPGSGKSTIGRILAARLGRSFVDLDAVIEASTRQSIRDIFALEGESGFRLREQKALREAAADVTPCVISLGGGALLDSASRALAEASGEIIFLQ
;
A
#
# COMPACT_ATOMS: atom_id res chain seq x y z
N MET A 1 -10.03 -11.03 -5.64
CA MET A 1 -9.40 -9.78 -6.08
C MET A 1 -9.18 -8.85 -4.89
N HIS A 2 -8.03 -8.24 -4.83
CA HIS A 2 -7.72 -7.26 -3.80
C HIS A 2 -8.44 -5.94 -4.06
N LEU A 3 -8.58 -5.14 -3.02
CA LEU A 3 -9.08 -3.78 -3.12
C LEU A 3 -7.96 -2.86 -2.67
N PHE A 4 -7.46 -2.03 -3.58
CA PHE A 4 -6.38 -1.08 -3.29
C PHE A 4 -6.97 0.31 -3.07
N ILE A 5 -6.56 0.96 -1.98
CA ILE A 5 -6.97 2.32 -1.67
C ILE A 5 -5.72 3.20 -1.67
N TYR A 6 -5.71 4.28 -2.43
CA TYR A 6 -4.59 5.20 -2.40
C TYR A 6 -5.07 6.65 -2.39
N GLY A 7 -4.20 7.53 -1.96
CA GLY A 7 -4.47 8.94 -1.88
C GLY A 7 -3.43 9.61 -0.99
N PRO A 8 -3.47 10.95 -0.90
CA PRO A 8 -2.49 11.68 -0.12
C PRO A 8 -2.64 11.43 1.39
N PRO A 9 -1.61 11.76 2.18
CA PRO A 9 -1.71 11.73 3.63
C PRO A 9 -2.90 12.58 4.09
N GLY A 10 -3.61 12.10 5.11
CA GLY A 10 -4.76 12.82 5.65
C GLY A 10 -6.05 12.64 4.87
N SER A 11 -6.08 11.80 3.84
CA SER A 11 -7.30 11.53 3.05
C SER A 11 -8.26 10.56 3.73
N GLY A 12 -7.88 9.97 4.86
CA GLY A 12 -8.73 8.99 5.56
C GLY A 12 -8.58 7.56 5.06
N LYS A 13 -7.53 7.24 4.31
CA LYS A 13 -7.30 5.90 3.75
C LYS A 13 -7.38 4.80 4.80
N SER A 14 -6.70 4.96 5.92
CA SER A 14 -6.66 3.93 6.95
C SER A 14 -8.02 3.72 7.58
N THR A 15 -8.75 4.80 7.87
CA THR A 15 -10.08 4.72 8.46
C THR A 15 -11.05 4.03 7.52
N ILE A 16 -11.12 4.47 6.27
CA ILE A 16 -12.01 3.89 5.27
C ILE A 16 -11.60 2.46 4.95
N GLY A 17 -10.31 2.20 4.82
CA GLY A 17 -9.80 0.87 4.54
C GLY A 17 -10.18 -0.14 5.61
N ARG A 18 -10.07 0.22 6.87
CA ARG A 18 -10.46 -0.68 7.97
C ARG A 18 -11.96 -0.95 7.98
N ILE A 19 -12.77 0.06 7.70
CA ILE A 19 -14.23 -0.11 7.63
C ILE A 19 -14.60 -1.04 6.48
N LEU A 20 -14.02 -0.83 5.30
CA LEU A 20 -14.28 -1.68 4.14
C LEU A 20 -13.83 -3.11 4.38
N ALA A 21 -12.65 -3.29 4.97
CA ALA A 21 -12.14 -4.62 5.27
C ALA A 21 -13.09 -5.38 6.21
N ALA A 22 -13.54 -4.71 7.26
CA ALA A 22 -14.49 -5.31 8.20
C ALA A 22 -15.80 -5.70 7.53
N ARG A 23 -16.34 -4.84 6.68
CA ARG A 23 -17.60 -5.09 5.97
C ARG A 23 -17.48 -6.21 4.94
N LEU A 24 -16.32 -6.35 4.31
CA LEU A 24 -16.07 -7.38 3.32
C LEU A 24 -15.55 -8.68 3.92
N GLY A 25 -15.32 -8.72 5.23
CA GLY A 25 -14.73 -9.88 5.87
C GLY A 25 -13.30 -10.16 5.43
N ARG A 26 -12.53 -9.10 5.14
CA ARG A 26 -11.15 -9.19 4.64
C ARG A 26 -10.17 -8.60 5.63
N SER A 27 -8.90 -8.99 5.51
CA SER A 27 -7.82 -8.36 6.26
C SER A 27 -7.52 -6.98 5.69
N PHE A 28 -7.12 -6.05 6.56
CA PHE A 28 -6.63 -4.74 6.16
C PHE A 28 -5.10 -4.74 6.21
N VAL A 29 -4.47 -4.26 5.14
CA VAL A 29 -3.01 -4.16 5.03
C VAL A 29 -2.66 -2.72 4.74
N ASP A 30 -1.88 -2.09 5.62
CA ASP A 30 -1.30 -0.77 5.41
C ASP A 30 0.14 -0.98 4.95
N LEU A 31 0.47 -0.69 3.70
CA LEU A 31 1.81 -0.93 3.17
C LEU A 31 2.89 -0.13 3.86
N ASP A 32 2.60 1.11 4.27
CA ASP A 32 3.59 1.91 5.00
C ASP A 32 3.92 1.24 6.34
N ALA A 33 2.92 0.72 7.03
CA ALA A 33 3.13 -0.02 8.27
C ALA A 33 3.94 -1.31 8.04
N VAL A 34 3.69 -2.00 6.94
CA VAL A 34 4.46 -3.20 6.57
C VAL A 34 5.92 -2.85 6.34
N ILE A 35 6.18 -1.76 5.61
CA ILE A 35 7.55 -1.32 5.34
C ILE A 35 8.25 -0.94 6.65
N GLU A 36 7.60 -0.18 7.52
CA GLU A 36 8.18 0.20 8.81
C GLU A 36 8.48 -1.02 9.67
N ALA A 37 7.57 -1.98 9.72
CA ALA A 37 7.78 -3.21 10.49
C ALA A 37 8.94 -4.05 9.95
N SER A 38 9.07 -4.16 8.63
CA SER A 38 10.11 -4.98 7.99
C SER A 38 11.50 -4.35 8.12
N THR A 39 11.58 -3.02 8.15
CA THR A 39 12.86 -2.30 8.24
C THR A 39 13.21 -1.90 9.67
N ARG A 40 12.23 -1.94 10.59
CA ARG A 40 12.34 -1.41 11.94
C ARG A 40 12.73 0.06 11.95
N GLN A 41 12.29 0.81 10.94
CA GLN A 41 12.54 2.23 10.78
C GLN A 41 11.25 2.93 10.41
N SER A 42 11.11 4.19 10.78
CA SER A 42 10.01 5.01 10.30
C SER A 42 10.20 5.32 8.82
N ILE A 43 9.12 5.61 8.11
CA ILE A 43 9.20 6.05 6.71
C ILE A 43 10.14 7.25 6.59
N ARG A 44 10.04 8.18 7.52
CA ARG A 44 10.90 9.36 7.56
C ARG A 44 12.40 8.97 7.61
N ASP A 45 12.76 8.02 8.46
CA ASP A 45 14.14 7.56 8.59
C ASP A 45 14.61 6.85 7.33
N ILE A 46 13.73 6.06 6.69
CA ILE A 46 14.06 5.41 5.42
C ILE A 46 14.39 6.44 4.35
N PHE A 47 13.58 7.49 4.22
CA PHE A 47 13.87 8.59 3.29
C PHE A 47 15.20 9.28 3.62
N ALA A 48 15.48 9.51 4.89
CA ALA A 48 16.72 10.15 5.30
C ALA A 48 17.96 9.32 4.97
N LEU A 49 17.88 8.00 5.13
CA LEU A 49 19.01 7.09 4.94
C LEU A 49 19.16 6.61 3.51
N GLU A 50 18.06 6.34 2.83
CA GLU A 50 18.07 5.68 1.52
C GLU A 50 17.55 6.58 0.40
N GLY A 51 16.98 7.72 0.75
CA GLY A 51 16.39 8.63 -0.23
C GLY A 51 15.06 8.10 -0.80
N GLU A 52 14.50 8.87 -1.72
CA GLU A 52 13.25 8.48 -2.36
C GLU A 52 13.39 7.17 -3.15
N SER A 53 14.50 7.00 -3.87
CA SER A 53 14.74 5.79 -4.66
C SER A 53 14.72 4.54 -3.81
N GLY A 54 15.38 4.58 -2.65
CA GLY A 54 15.41 3.45 -1.72
C GLY A 54 14.03 3.13 -1.15
N PHE A 55 13.29 4.16 -0.77
CA PHE A 55 11.92 3.97 -0.30
C PHE A 55 11.04 3.35 -1.38
N ARG A 56 11.12 3.84 -2.62
CA ARG A 56 10.30 3.32 -3.72
C ARG A 56 10.58 1.85 -4.00
N LEU A 57 11.83 1.42 -3.89
CA LEU A 57 12.16 -0.01 -4.04
C LEU A 57 11.49 -0.86 -2.96
N ARG A 58 11.50 -0.38 -1.73
CA ARG A 58 10.83 -1.08 -0.62
C ARG A 58 9.32 -1.11 -0.79
N GLU A 59 8.75 -0.01 -1.26
CA GLU A 59 7.32 0.09 -1.54
C GLU A 59 6.90 -0.89 -2.64
N GLN A 60 7.68 -0.97 -3.72
CA GLN A 60 7.43 -1.90 -4.82
C GLN A 60 7.47 -3.35 -4.34
N LYS A 61 8.47 -3.68 -3.52
CA LYS A 61 8.58 -5.02 -2.96
C LYS A 61 7.39 -5.37 -2.07
N ALA A 62 7.01 -4.46 -1.18
CA ALA A 62 5.87 -4.66 -0.28
C ALA A 62 4.58 -4.84 -1.07
N LEU A 63 4.38 -4.07 -2.12
CA LEU A 63 3.20 -4.20 -2.98
C LEU A 63 3.17 -5.55 -3.69
N ARG A 64 4.30 -6.00 -4.24
CA ARG A 64 4.36 -7.32 -4.89
C ARG A 64 4.00 -8.45 -3.92
N GLU A 65 4.53 -8.37 -2.71
CA GLU A 65 4.25 -9.40 -1.70
C GLU A 65 2.79 -9.39 -1.26
N ALA A 66 2.22 -8.21 -1.04
CA ALA A 66 0.82 -8.10 -0.67
C ALA A 66 -0.12 -8.56 -1.79
N ALA A 67 0.18 -8.18 -3.03
CA ALA A 67 -0.62 -8.56 -4.19
C ALA A 67 -0.56 -10.07 -4.48
N ALA A 68 0.52 -10.72 -4.08
CA ALA A 68 0.69 -12.16 -4.29
C ALA A 68 -0.14 -13.01 -3.32
N ASP A 69 -0.68 -12.42 -2.26
CA ASP A 69 -1.53 -13.16 -1.32
C ASP A 69 -2.79 -13.63 -2.06
N VAL A 70 -3.07 -14.93 -1.95
CA VAL A 70 -4.24 -15.53 -2.60
C VAL A 70 -5.54 -15.16 -1.91
N THR A 71 -5.48 -14.76 -0.63
CA THR A 71 -6.65 -14.31 0.12
C THR A 71 -6.88 -12.84 -0.16
N PRO A 72 -8.08 -12.45 -0.65
CA PRO A 72 -8.37 -11.05 -0.94
C PRO A 72 -8.24 -10.16 0.30
N CYS A 73 -7.54 -9.03 0.14
CA CYS A 73 -7.30 -8.05 1.20
C CYS A 73 -7.74 -6.67 0.76
N VAL A 74 -7.90 -5.77 1.72
CA VAL A 74 -8.00 -4.33 1.49
C VAL A 74 -6.60 -3.76 1.79
N ILE A 75 -5.97 -3.16 0.79
CA ILE A 75 -4.57 -2.72 0.86
C ILE A 75 -4.52 -1.21 0.69
N SER A 76 -4.00 -0.51 1.71
CA SER A 76 -3.80 0.93 1.68
C SER A 76 -2.40 1.24 1.15
N LEU A 77 -2.33 2.09 0.12
CA LEU A 77 -1.09 2.50 -0.55
C LEU A 77 -0.79 3.96 -0.27
N GLY A 78 0.49 4.31 -0.18
CA GLY A 78 0.91 5.71 -0.15
C GLY A 78 0.61 6.41 -1.48
N GLY A 79 0.56 7.75 -1.44
CA GLY A 79 0.15 8.55 -2.60
C GLY A 79 1.04 8.40 -3.83
N GLY A 80 2.31 8.01 -3.66
CA GLY A 80 3.25 7.83 -4.76
C GLY A 80 3.41 6.40 -5.24
N ALA A 81 2.73 5.43 -4.62
CA ALA A 81 2.94 4.02 -4.92
C ALA A 81 2.61 3.64 -6.36
N LEU A 82 1.62 4.30 -6.96
CA LEU A 82 1.16 3.99 -8.32
C LEU A 82 1.79 4.88 -9.39
N LEU A 83 2.77 5.70 -9.04
CA LEU A 83 3.56 6.44 -10.02
C LEU A 83 4.47 5.51 -10.81
N ASP A 84 4.89 4.41 -10.22
CA ASP A 84 5.64 3.37 -10.92
C ASP A 84 4.69 2.56 -11.80
N SER A 85 4.97 2.50 -13.10
CA SER A 85 4.09 1.85 -14.06
C SER A 85 3.92 0.35 -13.83
N ALA A 86 4.98 -0.33 -13.38
CA ALA A 86 4.91 -1.76 -13.08
C ALA A 86 4.04 -2.03 -11.86
N SER A 87 4.16 -1.21 -10.82
CA SER A 87 3.33 -1.30 -9.61
C SER A 87 1.86 -1.05 -9.94
N ARG A 88 1.59 -0.04 -10.77
CA ARG A 88 0.22 0.26 -11.20
C ARG A 88 -0.38 -0.89 -11.99
N ALA A 89 0.36 -1.44 -12.94
CA ALA A 89 -0.09 -2.58 -13.74
C ALA A 89 -0.39 -3.79 -12.85
N LEU A 90 0.45 -4.05 -11.86
CA LEU A 90 0.25 -5.14 -10.93
C LEU A 90 -1.03 -4.95 -10.10
N ALA A 91 -1.24 -3.75 -9.57
CA ALA A 91 -2.44 -3.44 -8.79
C ALA A 91 -3.70 -3.59 -9.65
N GLU A 92 -3.69 -3.07 -10.89
CA GLU A 92 -4.81 -3.20 -11.82
C GLU A 92 -5.11 -4.67 -12.16
N ALA A 93 -4.07 -5.49 -12.32
CA ALA A 93 -4.22 -6.91 -12.60
C ALA A 93 -4.69 -7.71 -11.38
N SER A 94 -4.38 -7.25 -10.17
CA SER A 94 -4.63 -7.97 -8.93
C SER A 94 -5.94 -7.58 -8.24
N GLY A 95 -6.58 -6.49 -8.66
CA GLY A 95 -7.80 -6.03 -8.01
C GLY A 95 -8.31 -4.71 -8.54
N GLU A 96 -9.11 -4.05 -7.73
CA GLU A 96 -9.67 -2.74 -8.04
C GLU A 96 -8.93 -1.66 -7.26
N ILE A 97 -8.85 -0.47 -7.83
CA ILE A 97 -8.15 0.66 -7.23
C ILE A 97 -9.16 1.78 -6.95
N ILE A 98 -9.17 2.25 -5.71
CA ILE A 98 -9.99 3.38 -5.29
C ILE A 98 -9.07 4.53 -4.90
N PHE A 99 -9.29 5.70 -5.48
CA PHE A 99 -8.56 6.91 -5.12
C PHE A 99 -9.37 7.77 -4.16
N LEU A 100 -8.77 8.16 -3.05
CA LEU A 100 -9.36 9.10 -2.09
C LEU A 100 -8.71 10.47 -2.24
N GLN A 101 -9.53 11.49 -2.29
CA GLN A 101 -9.06 12.87 -2.36
C GLN A 101 -9.01 13.50 -0.98
#